data_e241456ad072d221735c4d32445e1392
#
_entry.id   e241456ad072d221735c4d32445e1392
#
_cell.length_a   1.000
_cell.length_b   1.000
_cell.length_c   1.000
_cell.angle_alpha   90.00
_cell.angle_beta   90.00
_cell.angle_gamma   90.00
#
_symmetry.space_group_name_H-M   'P 1'
#
loop_
_entity.id
_entity.type
_entity.pdbx_description
1 polymer ?
#
loop_
_entity_poly.entity_id
_entity_poly.type
_entity_poly.pdbx_seq_one_letter_code
_entity_poly.pdbx_strand_id
1 'polypeptide(L)'
;MTEGYYTETYITEWKDKDNVIISLWHWVDYDNDTPEQVGVVELAVYKHGEHEGEALVWNLYVDEGHRRKGLAQKLMDEARKTAKHLGAKTCVLEWSLEESQHWVFDWYTRLGYDEKEFGPGCSLMKMEI
;
A
#
# COMPACT_ATOMS: atom_id res chain seq x y z
N MET A 1 -11.18 25.61 13.29
CA MET A 1 -10.71 24.97 12.05
C MET A 1 -10.42 23.51 12.31
N THR A 2 -10.96 22.63 11.49
CA THR A 2 -10.70 21.19 11.58
C THR A 2 -9.97 20.73 10.31
N GLU A 3 -9.23 19.66 10.44
CA GLU A 3 -8.59 19.00 9.29
C GLU A 3 -8.67 17.49 9.48
N GLY A 4 -8.54 16.78 8.40
CA GLY A 4 -8.58 15.33 8.48
C GLY A 4 -8.08 14.67 7.21
N TYR A 5 -8.07 13.35 7.26
CA TYR A 5 -7.63 12.50 6.16
C TYR A 5 -8.67 11.44 5.88
N TYR A 6 -8.81 11.10 4.62
CA TYR A 6 -9.66 9.98 4.20
C TYR A 6 -9.03 9.28 3.01
N THR A 7 -9.47 8.07 2.77
CA THR A 7 -9.00 7.29 1.62
C THR A 7 -10.13 7.07 0.63
N GLU A 8 -9.76 7.00 -0.66
CA GLU A 8 -10.67 6.56 -1.72
C GLU A 8 -10.02 5.36 -2.41
N THR A 9 -10.82 4.33 -2.64
CA THR A 9 -10.36 3.11 -3.26
C THR A 9 -10.97 2.98 -4.65
N TYR A 10 -10.11 2.81 -5.65
CA TYR A 10 -10.48 2.64 -7.04
C TYR A 10 -10.09 1.24 -7.50
N ILE A 11 -11.05 0.47 -8.00
CA ILE A 11 -10.81 -0.90 -8.42
C ILE A 11 -11.14 -1.02 -9.91
N THR A 12 -10.17 -1.51 -10.70
CA THR A 12 -10.37 -1.84 -12.09
C THR A 12 -10.30 -3.35 -12.23
N GLU A 13 -11.41 -3.96 -12.58
CA GLU A 13 -11.51 -5.41 -12.73
C GLU A 13 -11.00 -5.86 -14.09
N TRP A 14 -10.07 -6.82 -14.07
CA TRP A 14 -9.54 -7.48 -15.25
C TRP A 14 -9.81 -8.98 -15.15
N LYS A 15 -9.59 -9.67 -16.26
CA LYS A 15 -9.85 -11.11 -16.32
C LYS A 15 -8.98 -11.92 -15.37
N ASP A 16 -7.72 -11.53 -15.24
CA ASP A 16 -6.69 -12.24 -14.48
C ASP A 16 -6.31 -11.58 -13.17
N LYS A 17 -6.64 -10.31 -13.00
CA LYS A 17 -6.29 -9.56 -11.79
C LYS A 17 -7.20 -8.35 -11.61
N ASP A 18 -7.31 -7.90 -10.37
CA ASP A 18 -7.92 -6.60 -10.05
C ASP A 18 -6.79 -5.62 -9.73
N ASN A 19 -6.80 -4.47 -10.39
CA ASN A 19 -5.90 -3.38 -10.06
C ASN A 19 -6.60 -2.43 -9.10
N VAL A 20 -5.91 -2.04 -8.03
CA VAL A 20 -6.46 -1.19 -7.00
C VAL A 20 -5.54 0.00 -6.77
N ILE A 21 -6.14 1.19 -6.71
CA ILE A 21 -5.44 2.41 -6.32
C ILE A 21 -6.16 2.96 -5.09
N ILE A 22 -5.43 3.10 -4.00
CA ILE A 22 -5.96 3.71 -2.78
C ILE A 22 -5.28 5.07 -2.61
N SER A 23 -6.06 6.13 -2.72
CA SER A 23 -5.58 7.50 -2.61
C SER A 23 -5.88 8.04 -1.21
N LEU A 24 -4.93 8.75 -0.67
CA LEU A 24 -5.06 9.43 0.62
C LEU A 24 -5.27 10.91 0.37
N TRP A 25 -6.36 11.44 0.92
CA TRP A 25 -6.75 12.83 0.77
C TRP A 25 -6.69 13.57 2.09
N HIS A 26 -6.22 14.81 2.04
CA HIS A 26 -6.21 15.74 3.15
C HIS A 26 -7.24 16.84 2.91
N TRP A 27 -8.04 17.15 3.91
CA TRP A 27 -9.00 18.24 3.84
C TRP A 27 -8.85 19.18 5.04
N VAL A 28 -9.17 20.42 4.78
CA VAL A 28 -9.19 21.47 5.83
C VAL A 28 -10.56 22.15 5.76
N ASP A 29 -11.24 22.18 6.88
CA ASP A 29 -12.61 22.68 6.97
C ASP A 29 -12.65 24.18 7.17
N TYR A 30 -12.32 24.90 6.11
CA TYR A 30 -12.55 26.34 6.06
C TYR A 30 -12.53 26.82 4.61
N ASP A 31 -13.31 27.86 4.31
CA ASP A 31 -13.30 28.63 3.05
C ASP A 31 -13.38 27.81 1.75
N ASN A 32 -14.12 26.71 1.76
CA ASN A 32 -14.36 25.89 0.56
C ASN A 32 -13.09 25.27 -0.04
N ASP A 33 -12.11 24.94 0.78
CA ASP A 33 -10.89 24.30 0.31
C ASP A 33 -11.20 22.98 -0.39
N THR A 34 -10.53 22.76 -1.51
CA THR A 34 -10.58 21.50 -2.23
C THR A 34 -9.63 20.51 -1.54
N PRO A 35 -10.08 19.27 -1.28
CA PRO A 35 -9.17 18.26 -0.74
C PRO A 35 -7.97 18.05 -1.64
N GLU A 36 -6.82 17.79 -1.03
CA GLU A 36 -5.56 17.56 -1.72
C GLU A 36 -5.12 16.12 -1.55
N GLN A 37 -4.70 15.48 -2.64
CA GLN A 37 -4.13 14.14 -2.57
C GLN A 37 -2.72 14.23 -2.01
N VAL A 38 -2.48 13.53 -0.90
CA VAL A 38 -1.21 13.58 -0.18
C VAL A 38 -0.54 12.23 -0.04
N GLY A 39 -1.14 11.19 -0.58
CA GLY A 39 -0.55 9.86 -0.53
C GLY A 39 -1.27 8.88 -1.44
N VAL A 40 -0.66 7.71 -1.60
CA VAL A 40 -1.19 6.65 -2.45
C VAL A 40 -0.53 5.32 -2.08
N VAL A 41 -1.26 4.23 -2.32
CA VAL A 41 -0.70 2.89 -2.43
C VAL A 41 -1.45 2.17 -3.55
N GLU A 42 -0.75 1.34 -4.29
CA GLU A 42 -1.33 0.55 -5.37
C GLU A 42 -1.13 -0.92 -5.11
N LEU A 43 -2.07 -1.74 -5.59
CA LEU A 43 -1.92 -3.19 -5.51
C LEU A 43 -2.63 -3.87 -6.67
N ALA A 44 -2.17 -5.08 -6.98
CA ALA A 44 -2.83 -5.96 -7.94
C ALA A 44 -3.14 -7.28 -7.25
N VAL A 45 -4.41 -7.69 -7.29
CA VAL A 45 -4.85 -8.97 -6.74
C VAL A 45 -5.02 -9.94 -7.89
N TYR A 46 -4.23 -11.01 -7.91
CA TYR A 46 -4.23 -11.99 -8.99
C TYR A 46 -5.32 -13.03 -8.77
N LYS A 47 -6.16 -13.23 -9.79
CA LYS A 47 -7.28 -14.18 -9.75
C LYS A 47 -6.95 -15.52 -10.36
N HIS A 48 -5.98 -15.56 -11.26
CA HIS A 48 -5.60 -16.75 -12.03
C HIS A 48 -4.10 -16.75 -12.26
N GLY A 49 -3.57 -17.93 -12.55
CA GLY A 49 -2.19 -18.13 -12.92
C GLY A 49 -1.28 -18.40 -11.75
N GLU A 50 0.01 -18.22 -11.98
CA GLU A 50 1.07 -18.54 -11.02
C GLU A 50 0.95 -17.79 -9.69
N HIS A 51 0.43 -16.56 -9.74
CA HIS A 51 0.32 -15.71 -8.56
C HIS A 51 -1.10 -15.63 -8.00
N GLU A 52 -1.97 -16.59 -8.37
CA GLU A 52 -3.34 -16.61 -7.89
C GLU A 52 -3.40 -16.57 -6.35
N GLY A 53 -4.22 -15.69 -5.82
CA GLY A 53 -4.37 -15.49 -4.38
C GLY A 53 -3.34 -14.56 -3.77
N GLU A 54 -2.42 -13.99 -4.58
CA GLU A 54 -1.45 -13.01 -4.12
C GLU A 54 -1.88 -11.59 -4.49
N ALA A 55 -1.65 -10.65 -3.56
CA ALA A 55 -1.78 -9.21 -3.82
C ALA A 55 -0.39 -8.62 -3.84
N LEU A 56 0.04 -8.14 -5.01
CA LEU A 56 1.30 -7.42 -5.14
C LEU A 56 1.05 -5.96 -4.77
N VAL A 57 1.78 -5.45 -3.79
CA VAL A 57 1.64 -4.08 -3.28
C VAL A 57 2.85 -3.25 -3.71
N TRP A 58 2.60 -2.08 -4.25
CA TRP A 58 3.67 -1.18 -4.70
C TRP A 58 3.26 0.29 -4.61
N ASN A 59 4.20 1.17 -4.91
CA ASN A 59 3.98 2.61 -5.01
C ASN A 59 3.37 3.25 -3.76
N LEU A 60 3.80 2.80 -2.59
CA LEU A 60 3.40 3.43 -1.34
C LEU A 60 4.14 4.77 -1.20
N TYR A 61 3.37 5.84 -1.09
CA TYR A 61 3.93 7.18 -0.96
C TYR A 61 3.03 8.07 -0.09
N VAL A 62 3.65 8.87 0.75
CA VAL A 62 3.00 9.94 1.51
C VAL A 62 3.85 11.20 1.35
N ASP A 63 3.22 12.32 1.01
CA ASP A 63 3.90 13.61 0.84
C ASP A 63 4.67 13.97 2.10
N GLU A 64 5.86 14.56 1.92
CA GLU A 64 6.78 14.87 3.01
C GLU A 64 6.13 15.67 4.15
N GLY A 65 5.32 16.65 3.82
CA GLY A 65 4.64 17.49 4.82
C GLY A 65 3.58 16.76 5.65
N HIS A 66 3.22 15.55 5.27
CA HIS A 66 2.17 14.74 5.92
C HIS A 66 2.72 13.47 6.55
N ARG A 67 4.03 13.28 6.57
CA ARG A 67 4.68 12.12 7.17
C ARG A 67 4.70 12.20 8.70
N ARG A 68 5.03 11.07 9.34
CA ARG A 68 5.11 10.92 10.81
C ARG A 68 3.77 11.06 11.52
N LYS A 69 2.67 10.76 10.82
CA LYS A 69 1.31 10.80 11.35
C LYS A 69 0.61 9.45 11.30
N GLY A 70 1.34 8.37 10.97
CA GLY A 70 0.78 7.04 10.84
C GLY A 70 0.01 6.83 9.54
N LEU A 71 0.14 7.72 8.56
CA LEU A 71 -0.65 7.66 7.32
C LEU A 71 -0.18 6.55 6.37
N ALA A 72 1.13 6.27 6.33
CA ALA A 72 1.65 5.15 5.54
C ALA A 72 1.12 3.82 6.07
N GLN A 73 1.05 3.66 7.38
CA GLN A 73 0.47 2.48 8.00
C GLN A 73 -1.02 2.37 7.70
N LYS A 74 -1.73 3.49 7.73
CA LYS A 74 -3.15 3.54 7.35
C LYS A 74 -3.35 3.04 5.92
N LEU A 75 -2.52 3.49 4.99
CA LEU A 75 -2.58 3.04 3.59
C LEU A 75 -2.29 1.54 3.47
N MET A 76 -1.28 1.04 4.16
CA MET A 76 -0.95 -0.38 4.15
C MET A 76 -2.05 -1.24 4.79
N ASP A 77 -2.69 -0.77 5.85
CA ASP A 77 -3.83 -1.46 6.47
C ASP A 77 -5.02 -1.52 5.50
N GLU A 78 -5.31 -0.43 4.80
CA GLU A 78 -6.37 -0.38 3.80
C GLU A 78 -6.06 -1.31 2.62
N ALA A 79 -4.80 -1.34 2.17
CA ALA A 79 -4.37 -2.24 1.11
C ALA A 79 -4.58 -3.71 1.52
N ARG A 80 -4.20 -4.08 2.73
CA ARG A 80 -4.38 -5.43 3.25
C ARG A 80 -5.87 -5.80 3.32
N LYS A 81 -6.70 -4.92 3.84
CA LYS A 81 -8.14 -5.17 3.96
C LYS A 81 -8.78 -5.32 2.58
N THR A 82 -8.42 -4.47 1.64
CA THR A 82 -8.94 -4.53 0.27
C THR A 82 -8.49 -5.81 -0.42
N ALA A 83 -7.22 -6.18 -0.29
CA ALA A 83 -6.68 -7.42 -0.84
C ALA A 83 -7.46 -8.63 -0.31
N LYS A 84 -7.68 -8.69 0.99
CA LYS A 84 -8.43 -9.77 1.62
C LYS A 84 -9.88 -9.82 1.13
N HIS A 85 -10.51 -8.67 1.00
CA HIS A 85 -11.88 -8.55 0.48
C HIS A 85 -11.99 -9.07 -0.96
N LEU A 86 -10.95 -8.86 -1.76
CA LEU A 86 -10.89 -9.32 -3.14
C LEU A 86 -10.43 -10.78 -3.28
N GLY A 87 -10.23 -11.48 -2.18
CA GLY A 87 -9.94 -12.90 -2.17
C GLY A 87 -8.45 -13.26 -2.07
N ALA A 88 -7.58 -12.29 -1.88
CA ALA A 88 -6.15 -12.58 -1.68
C ALA A 88 -5.91 -13.23 -0.32
N LYS A 89 -4.93 -14.13 -0.28
CA LYS A 89 -4.50 -14.81 0.93
C LYS A 89 -3.14 -14.33 1.40
N THR A 90 -2.40 -13.66 0.53
CA THR A 90 -1.03 -13.22 0.79
C THR A 90 -0.82 -11.85 0.15
N CYS A 91 -0.21 -10.95 0.88
CA CYS A 91 0.32 -9.70 0.34
C CYS A 91 1.82 -9.86 0.09
N VAL A 92 2.27 -9.36 -1.05
CA VAL A 92 3.66 -9.45 -1.51
C VAL A 92 4.15 -8.05 -1.83
N LEU A 93 5.36 -7.72 -1.41
CA LEU A 93 6.02 -6.48 -1.80
C LEU A 93 7.50 -6.73 -2.05
N GLU A 94 8.10 -5.86 -2.83
CA GLU A 94 9.53 -5.87 -3.10
C GLU A 94 10.17 -4.69 -2.40
N TRP A 95 11.24 -4.94 -1.67
CA TRP A 95 12.07 -3.92 -1.06
C TRP A 95 13.42 -3.89 -1.76
N SER A 96 13.88 -2.70 -2.13
CA SER A 96 15.16 -2.51 -2.81
C SER A 96 16.00 -1.49 -2.04
N LEU A 97 17.26 -1.82 -1.79
CA LEU A 97 18.21 -0.92 -1.13
C LEU A 97 18.47 0.33 -1.98
N GLU A 98 18.36 0.21 -3.31
CA GLU A 98 18.55 1.35 -4.21
C GLU A 98 17.40 2.36 -4.14
N GLU A 99 16.19 1.88 -3.84
CA GLU A 99 14.97 2.69 -3.82
C GLU A 99 14.53 3.07 -2.43
N SER A 100 14.98 2.32 -1.41
CA SER A 100 14.51 2.47 -0.05
C SER A 100 15.67 2.37 0.94
N GLN A 101 15.53 3.01 2.09
CA GLN A 101 16.51 2.91 3.15
C GLN A 101 16.27 1.69 4.03
N HIS A 102 17.30 1.22 4.75
CA HIS A 102 17.21 0.04 5.61
C HIS A 102 16.07 0.07 6.62
N TRP A 103 15.77 1.23 7.18
CA TRP A 103 14.68 1.34 8.15
C TRP A 103 13.32 0.98 7.55
N VAL A 104 13.15 1.11 6.23
CA VAL A 104 11.91 0.72 5.54
C VAL A 104 11.71 -0.80 5.61
N PHE A 105 12.78 -1.57 5.43
CA PHE A 105 12.75 -3.02 5.60
C PHE A 105 12.27 -3.40 7.01
N ASP A 106 12.86 -2.78 8.03
CA ASP A 106 12.48 -3.03 9.42
C ASP A 106 11.03 -2.63 9.68
N TRP A 107 10.56 -1.56 9.05
CA TRP A 107 9.19 -1.11 9.17
C TRP A 107 8.21 -2.15 8.58
N TYR A 108 8.50 -2.69 7.39
CA TYR A 108 7.69 -3.75 6.81
C TYR A 108 7.68 -5.00 7.70
N THR A 109 8.80 -5.35 8.27
CA THR A 109 8.91 -6.48 9.19
C THR A 109 8.00 -6.29 10.41
N ARG A 110 7.96 -5.07 10.97
CA ARG A 110 7.06 -4.75 12.07
C ARG A 110 5.58 -4.81 11.69
N LEU A 111 5.25 -4.56 10.43
CA LEU A 111 3.89 -4.71 9.93
C LEU A 111 3.47 -6.17 9.75
N GLY A 112 4.40 -7.10 9.81
CA GLY A 112 4.12 -8.53 9.68
C GLY A 112 4.62 -9.18 8.40
N TYR A 113 5.38 -8.46 7.59
CA TYR A 113 5.98 -9.03 6.37
C TYR A 113 7.25 -9.79 6.70
N ASP A 114 7.38 -10.98 6.13
CA ASP A 114 8.58 -11.82 6.23
C ASP A 114 9.34 -11.82 4.92
N GLU A 115 10.65 -11.76 5.00
CA GLU A 115 11.51 -11.91 3.83
C GLU A 115 11.47 -13.35 3.34
N LYS A 116 11.17 -13.56 2.06
CA LYS A 116 11.10 -14.90 1.46
C LYS A 116 12.20 -15.16 0.45
N GLU A 117 12.56 -14.15 -0.31
CA GLU A 117 13.62 -14.24 -1.31
C GLU A 117 14.46 -12.99 -1.22
N PHE A 118 15.76 -13.13 -1.46
CA PHE A 118 16.62 -11.97 -1.50
C PHE A 118 17.71 -12.16 -2.55
N GLY A 119 18.15 -11.04 -3.08
CA GLY A 119 19.28 -10.95 -3.97
C GLY A 119 20.10 -9.71 -3.62
N PRO A 120 21.15 -9.38 -4.37
CA PRO A 120 21.94 -8.20 -4.08
C PRO A 120 21.08 -6.94 -4.06
N GLY A 121 20.92 -6.35 -2.87
CA GLY A 121 20.20 -5.10 -2.69
C GLY A 121 18.69 -5.15 -2.76
N CYS A 122 18.06 -6.32 -2.85
CA CYS A 122 16.60 -6.43 -2.87
C CYS A 122 16.08 -7.64 -2.12
N SER A 123 14.85 -7.54 -1.66
CA SER A 123 14.15 -8.61 -0.95
C SER A 123 12.70 -8.66 -1.40
N LEU A 124 12.18 -9.89 -1.53
CA LEU A 124 10.76 -10.14 -1.70
C LEU A 124 10.18 -10.45 -0.33
N MET A 125 9.16 -9.69 0.08
CA MET A 125 8.54 -9.82 1.38
C MET A 125 7.08 -10.23 1.24
N LYS A 126 6.63 -11.14 2.11
CA LYS A 126 5.27 -11.66 2.09
C LYS A 126 4.64 -11.62 3.47
N MET A 127 3.32 -11.43 3.49
CA MET A 127 2.52 -11.53 4.69
C MET A 127 1.22 -12.26 4.36
N GLU A 128 0.88 -13.28 5.15
CA GLU A 128 -0.41 -13.95 5.05
C GLU A 128 -1.50 -13.06 5.66
N ILE A 129 -2.64 -13.01 5.02
CA ILE A 129 -3.74 -12.14 5.43
C ILE A 129 -5.07 -12.87 5.63
#